data_ad9ebad340e0ea93144798e01c427cf2
#
_entry.id   ad9ebad340e0ea93144798e01c427cf2
#
_cell.length_a   1.000
_cell.length_b   1.000
_cell.length_c   1.000
_cell.angle_alpha   90.00
_cell.angle_beta   90.00
_cell.angle_gamma   90.00
#
_symmetry.space_group_name_H-M   'P 1'
#
loop_
_entity.id
_entity.type
_entity.pdbx_description
1 polymer ?
#
loop_
_entity_poly.entity_id
_entity_poly.type
_entity_poly.pdbx_seq_one_letter_code
_entity_poly.pdbx_strand_id
1 'polypeptide(L)'
;MKQLIFILLSAFLLVMPVQARHHKKKEKVTTVNNNDSTKKTLDRIYPKIFKKKDNLMLAKHSDMSIFLYNKKVYLEFPVKNFGKEYFVSSTITSSNLPILVGAQANSAQTFVVERADTLLTFRRTKPNYRVNPNDSAVIKALDLAGKGAIFKTASIQAWNRDSTAVLVEATDFLSASNKDIFDLKGVSYDLGTSITGCSVKSSLSFMEAVFAYKRCVCLQQEVNGTLSLGGTMIGELSNKPSVQVSVQTLISLLPSANQQMMPRAANASVGTKYVKYKDYRNLENTKDGYYAVRRNYHVGDTITFYVDTLLSKTWIAAISRAVEGWNDSFEKAKLGRPIQLNSFPKDSTFSANDPMANVIKLANNSSQFISFDAPVDPRTGEILGTRIMIPRNLADDVRRYGVCKMAEVDERYRSYDLPDDLLCEVLQAKMLSALGYSLGLSANLAGSAAYSIQQLRSPQFTKENGITASVMDGQIYNYVAMPGDKEKGVVLTFNHPGVYDDFVIKYLYTPDVSDDVLKEWVKGHAGDVRYFCGKRSLKEALDPRCQKFDMSNDPFQALLCFRWI
;
A
#
# COMPACT_ATOMS: atom_id res chain seq x y z
N MET A 1 64.47 0.03 3.75
CA MET A 1 63.58 -0.61 2.77
C MET A 1 63.28 -2.09 3.05
N LYS A 2 63.61 -2.66 4.21
CA LYS A 2 63.26 -4.06 4.57
C LYS A 2 62.22 -4.20 5.70
N GLN A 3 61.73 -3.08 6.25
CA GLN A 3 60.71 -3.09 7.32
C GLN A 3 59.30 -2.67 6.85
N LEU A 4 59.12 -2.24 5.58
CA LEU A 4 57.80 -1.87 5.02
C LEU A 4 57.11 -3.03 4.32
N ILE A 5 57.77 -4.16 4.10
CA ILE A 5 57.21 -5.32 3.39
C ILE A 5 56.50 -6.30 4.37
N PHE A 6 56.79 -6.21 5.69
CA PHE A 6 56.22 -7.11 6.68
C PHE A 6 54.82 -6.66 7.21
N ILE A 7 54.41 -5.41 6.98
CA ILE A 7 53.10 -4.89 7.44
C ILE A 7 52.03 -5.09 6.38
N LEU A 8 52.37 -5.36 5.12
CA LEU A 8 51.42 -5.62 4.05
C LEU A 8 51.06 -7.10 3.86
N LEU A 9 51.74 -8.03 4.52
CA LEU A 9 51.41 -9.47 4.46
C LEU A 9 50.57 -9.97 5.64
N SER A 10 50.41 -9.19 6.70
CA SER A 10 49.56 -9.57 7.85
C SER A 10 48.11 -9.11 7.75
N ALA A 11 47.77 -8.31 6.72
CA ALA A 11 46.40 -7.84 6.49
C ALA A 11 45.56 -8.73 5.52
N PHE A 12 46.15 -9.82 5.01
CA PHE A 12 45.48 -10.67 4.00
C PHE A 12 44.99 -12.02 4.52
N LEU A 13 45.03 -12.26 5.84
CA LEU A 13 44.69 -13.58 6.42
C LEU A 13 43.54 -13.58 7.41
N LEU A 14 42.62 -12.59 7.35
CA LEU A 14 41.43 -12.58 8.22
C LEU A 14 40.16 -12.10 7.51
N VAL A 15 39.98 -12.47 6.25
CA VAL A 15 38.63 -12.44 5.61
C VAL A 15 38.28 -13.87 5.23
N MET A 16 37.97 -14.68 6.23
CA MET A 16 37.16 -15.86 5.95
C MET A 16 35.72 -15.40 5.71
N PRO A 17 35.07 -15.81 4.59
CA PRO A 17 33.67 -15.59 4.43
C PRO A 17 32.93 -16.39 5.52
N VAL A 18 32.34 -15.70 6.48
CA VAL A 18 31.33 -16.30 7.35
C VAL A 18 30.19 -16.69 6.43
N GLN A 19 30.18 -17.94 5.98
CA GLN A 19 28.99 -18.56 5.45
C GLN A 19 27.95 -18.60 6.59
N ALA A 20 27.13 -17.56 6.67
CA ALA A 20 25.91 -17.60 7.45
C ALA A 20 25.06 -18.75 6.89
N ARG A 21 25.13 -19.91 7.54
CA ARG A 21 24.13 -20.97 7.40
C ARG A 21 22.80 -20.34 7.84
N HIS A 22 22.05 -19.79 6.90
CA HIS A 22 20.64 -19.53 7.10
C HIS A 22 19.98 -20.87 7.39
N HIS A 23 19.83 -21.21 8.67
CA HIS A 23 18.75 -22.07 9.09
C HIS A 23 17.45 -21.34 8.73
N LYS A 24 16.91 -21.62 7.56
CA LYS A 24 15.50 -21.38 7.24
C LYS A 24 14.69 -22.16 8.28
N LYS A 25 14.38 -21.54 9.42
CA LYS A 25 13.24 -21.95 10.20
C LYS A 25 12.05 -21.79 9.25
N LYS A 26 11.58 -22.90 8.69
CA LYS A 26 10.31 -22.94 7.97
C LYS A 26 9.26 -22.51 9.00
N GLU A 27 8.84 -21.24 8.94
CA GLU A 27 7.56 -20.88 9.52
C GLU A 27 6.55 -21.87 8.96
N LYS A 28 5.86 -22.57 9.84
CA LYS A 28 4.71 -23.38 9.50
C LYS A 28 3.58 -22.42 9.10
N VAL A 29 3.69 -21.87 7.91
CA VAL A 29 2.52 -21.37 7.20
C VAL A 29 1.63 -22.59 7.00
N THR A 30 0.34 -22.43 7.18
CA THR A 30 -0.68 -23.44 7.02
C THR A 30 -0.72 -23.94 5.57
N THR A 31 0.34 -24.58 5.11
CA THR A 31 0.21 -25.69 4.17
C THR A 31 -0.70 -26.66 4.90
N VAL A 32 -1.82 -26.97 4.29
CA VAL A 32 -2.74 -27.99 4.79
C VAL A 32 -1.90 -29.09 5.40
N ASN A 33 -1.94 -29.20 6.74
CA ASN A 33 -1.19 -30.20 7.46
C ASN A 33 -1.45 -31.55 6.79
N ASN A 34 -0.39 -32.26 6.43
CA ASN A 34 -0.42 -33.64 5.96
C ASN A 34 -0.84 -34.59 7.10
N ASN A 35 -2.02 -34.38 7.66
CA ASN A 35 -2.69 -35.39 8.44
C ASN A 35 -3.34 -36.37 7.46
N ASP A 36 -3.35 -37.63 7.78
CA ASP A 36 -3.85 -38.74 6.92
C ASP A 36 -5.25 -38.49 6.30
N SER A 37 -6.11 -37.73 6.96
CA SER A 37 -7.42 -37.34 6.43
C SER A 37 -7.32 -36.38 5.23
N THR A 38 -6.36 -35.48 5.21
CA THR A 38 -6.12 -34.51 4.11
C THR A 38 -5.51 -35.22 2.90
N LYS A 39 -4.64 -36.20 3.13
CA LYS A 39 -4.04 -37.04 2.07
C LYS A 39 -5.11 -37.84 1.33
N LYS A 40 -6.07 -38.47 2.04
CA LYS A 40 -7.21 -39.20 1.45
C LYS A 40 -8.16 -38.29 0.67
N THR A 41 -8.29 -37.00 1.05
CA THR A 41 -9.14 -36.02 0.35
C THR A 41 -8.47 -35.59 -0.96
N LEU A 42 -7.15 -35.35 -0.95
CA LEU A 42 -6.37 -35.02 -2.14
C LEU A 42 -6.39 -36.14 -3.20
N ASP A 43 -6.53 -37.40 -2.78
CA ASP A 43 -6.61 -38.59 -3.67
C ASP A 43 -7.80 -38.56 -4.62
N ARG A 44 -8.82 -37.81 -4.28
CA ARG A 44 -10.09 -37.72 -5.03
C ARG A 44 -10.23 -36.45 -5.87
N ILE A 45 -9.30 -35.48 -5.71
CA ILE A 45 -9.34 -34.21 -6.41
C ILE A 45 -8.59 -34.32 -7.74
N TYR A 46 -9.30 -34.32 -8.84
CA TYR A 46 -8.77 -34.33 -10.21
C TYR A 46 -7.66 -35.39 -10.45
N PRO A 47 -7.89 -36.72 -10.17
CA PRO A 47 -6.84 -37.75 -10.19
C PRO A 47 -6.21 -37.94 -11.57
N LYS A 48 -6.93 -37.57 -12.64
CA LYS A 48 -6.40 -37.62 -14.01
C LYS A 48 -5.37 -36.52 -14.30
N ILE A 49 -5.45 -35.40 -13.57
CA ILE A 49 -4.55 -34.25 -13.73
C ILE A 49 -3.39 -34.35 -12.73
N PHE A 50 -3.70 -34.53 -11.44
CA PHE A 50 -2.72 -34.52 -10.34
C PHE A 50 -2.29 -35.97 -10.00
N LYS A 51 -1.42 -36.54 -10.85
CA LYS A 51 -1.01 -37.95 -10.74
C LYS A 51 -0.02 -38.24 -9.61
N LYS A 52 0.86 -37.28 -9.28
CA LYS A 52 1.87 -37.39 -8.22
C LYS A 52 1.61 -36.30 -7.16
N LYS A 53 1.33 -36.72 -5.94
CA LYS A 53 0.84 -35.85 -4.87
C LYS A 53 1.94 -35.03 -4.17
N ASP A 54 3.16 -35.53 -4.20
CA ASP A 54 4.27 -34.91 -3.45
C ASP A 54 4.61 -33.50 -3.92
N ASN A 55 4.17 -33.11 -5.13
CA ASN A 55 4.40 -31.80 -5.72
C ASN A 55 3.11 -30.96 -5.83
N LEU A 56 2.03 -31.35 -5.16
CA LEU A 56 0.76 -30.64 -5.21
C LEU A 56 0.60 -29.74 -3.97
N MET A 57 0.47 -28.43 -4.19
CA MET A 57 -0.01 -27.48 -3.20
C MET A 57 -1.43 -27.06 -3.56
N LEU A 58 -2.32 -27.01 -2.58
CA LEU A 58 -3.71 -26.61 -2.73
C LEU A 58 -4.06 -25.54 -1.73
N ALA A 59 -4.64 -24.44 -2.23
CA ALA A 59 -5.27 -23.40 -1.42
C ALA A 59 -6.77 -23.36 -1.79
N LYS A 60 -7.61 -23.90 -0.91
CA LYS A 60 -9.05 -24.04 -1.12
C LYS A 60 -9.80 -22.86 -0.53
N HIS A 61 -10.68 -22.24 -1.32
CA HIS A 61 -11.58 -21.20 -0.88
C HIS A 61 -12.97 -21.41 -1.50
N SER A 62 -14.03 -20.89 -0.86
CA SER A 62 -15.41 -21.06 -1.31
C SER A 62 -15.71 -20.44 -2.67
N ASP A 63 -14.99 -19.38 -3.03
CA ASP A 63 -15.23 -18.59 -4.23
C ASP A 63 -14.34 -19.02 -5.40
N MET A 64 -13.19 -19.61 -5.09
CA MET A 64 -12.23 -20.12 -6.07
C MET A 64 -11.12 -20.88 -5.35
N SER A 65 -10.61 -21.97 -5.91
CA SER A 65 -9.42 -22.65 -5.38
C SER A 65 -8.24 -22.49 -6.34
N ILE A 66 -7.03 -22.48 -5.79
CA ILE A 66 -5.79 -22.41 -6.55
C ILE A 66 -4.90 -23.60 -6.22
N PHE A 67 -4.31 -24.18 -7.26
CA PHE A 67 -3.41 -25.33 -7.16
C PHE A 67 -2.07 -24.98 -7.80
N LEU A 68 -1.00 -25.39 -7.18
CA LEU A 68 0.34 -25.39 -7.77
C LEU A 68 0.80 -26.84 -7.89
N TYR A 69 1.01 -27.31 -9.12
CA TYR A 69 1.41 -28.67 -9.42
C TYR A 69 2.47 -28.71 -10.52
N ASN A 70 3.63 -29.30 -10.25
CA ASN A 70 4.74 -29.41 -11.20
C ASN A 70 5.07 -28.06 -11.89
N LYS A 71 5.19 -26.99 -11.12
CA LYS A 71 5.44 -25.59 -11.57
C LYS A 71 4.31 -24.98 -12.42
N LYS A 72 3.16 -25.63 -12.54
CA LYS A 72 1.97 -25.11 -13.22
C LYS A 72 0.92 -24.70 -12.21
N VAL A 73 0.26 -23.58 -12.49
CA VAL A 73 -0.86 -23.07 -11.69
C VAL A 73 -2.17 -23.46 -12.33
N TYR A 74 -3.09 -23.96 -11.51
CA TYR A 74 -4.45 -24.25 -11.91
C TYR A 74 -5.42 -23.47 -11.03
N LEU A 75 -6.50 -22.99 -11.63
CA LEU A 75 -7.62 -22.34 -10.94
C LEU A 75 -8.88 -23.20 -11.09
N GLU A 76 -9.59 -23.35 -9.96
CA GLU A 76 -10.90 -23.98 -9.94
C GLU A 76 -11.96 -22.90 -9.69
N PHE A 77 -12.87 -22.74 -10.64
CA PHE A 77 -13.95 -21.76 -10.58
C PHE A 77 -15.30 -22.47 -10.35
N PRO A 78 -16.01 -22.16 -9.24
CA PRO A 78 -17.38 -22.60 -9.05
C PRO A 78 -18.30 -22.01 -10.12
N VAL A 79 -19.15 -22.86 -10.73
CA VAL A 79 -20.10 -22.45 -11.79
C VAL A 79 -21.05 -21.33 -11.32
N LYS A 80 -21.46 -21.36 -10.03
CA LYS A 80 -22.29 -20.32 -9.39
C LYS A 80 -21.68 -18.92 -9.42
N ASN A 81 -20.37 -18.81 -9.69
CA ASN A 81 -19.64 -17.55 -9.73
C ASN A 81 -19.33 -17.10 -11.16
N PHE A 82 -19.77 -17.84 -12.19
CA PHE A 82 -19.67 -17.36 -13.57
C PHE A 82 -20.49 -16.08 -13.75
N GLY A 83 -19.96 -15.14 -14.51
CA GLY A 83 -20.57 -13.83 -14.71
C GLY A 83 -20.34 -12.83 -13.57
N LYS A 84 -19.77 -13.26 -12.44
CA LYS A 84 -19.40 -12.36 -11.34
C LYS A 84 -18.00 -11.80 -11.52
N GLU A 85 -17.74 -10.66 -10.88
CA GLU A 85 -16.47 -9.94 -11.01
C GLU A 85 -15.42 -10.43 -10.02
N TYR A 86 -14.27 -10.78 -10.55
CA TYR A 86 -13.06 -11.07 -9.80
C TYR A 86 -12.10 -9.88 -9.85
N PHE A 87 -11.33 -9.74 -8.81
CA PHE A 87 -10.27 -8.74 -8.65
C PHE A 87 -8.92 -9.44 -8.60
N VAL A 88 -7.93 -8.89 -9.30
CA VAL A 88 -6.53 -9.34 -9.24
C VAL A 88 -5.61 -8.17 -8.99
N SER A 89 -4.68 -8.33 -8.06
CA SER A 89 -3.65 -7.36 -7.73
C SER A 89 -2.38 -8.08 -7.30
N SER A 90 -1.24 -7.53 -7.69
CA SER A 90 0.07 -8.06 -7.34
C SER A 90 0.89 -7.02 -6.58
N THR A 91 1.51 -7.46 -5.49
CA THR A 91 2.32 -6.62 -4.61
C THR A 91 3.67 -7.27 -4.37
N ILE A 92 4.74 -6.47 -4.33
CA ILE A 92 6.08 -6.91 -3.97
C ILE A 92 6.16 -7.06 -2.45
N THR A 93 6.39 -8.28 -1.98
CA THR A 93 6.49 -8.60 -0.54
C THR A 93 7.92 -8.65 -0.03
N SER A 94 8.88 -8.86 -0.93
CA SER A 94 10.33 -8.88 -0.63
C SER A 94 11.12 -8.48 -1.88
N SER A 95 12.28 -7.87 -1.70
CA SER A 95 13.16 -7.48 -2.80
C SER A 95 14.60 -7.35 -2.33
N ASN A 96 15.57 -7.59 -3.24
CA ASN A 96 16.97 -7.19 -3.07
C ASN A 96 17.14 -5.65 -3.18
N LEU A 97 16.12 -4.96 -3.69
CA LEU A 97 16.03 -3.50 -3.71
C LEU A 97 14.93 -3.06 -2.73
N PRO A 98 15.30 -2.62 -1.51
CA PRO A 98 14.35 -2.40 -0.41
C PRO A 98 13.21 -1.42 -0.75
N ILE A 99 13.46 -0.45 -1.62
CA ILE A 99 12.49 0.56 -2.03
C ILE A 99 11.28 -0.03 -2.78
N LEU A 100 11.42 -1.21 -3.36
CA LEU A 100 10.33 -1.88 -4.09
C LEU A 100 9.35 -2.61 -3.17
N VAL A 101 9.70 -2.84 -1.91
CA VAL A 101 8.82 -3.57 -0.98
C VAL A 101 7.57 -2.77 -0.67
N GLY A 102 6.41 -3.39 -0.85
CA GLY A 102 5.10 -2.76 -0.73
C GLY A 102 4.63 -2.07 -2.03
N ALA A 103 5.48 -1.97 -3.06
CA ALA A 103 5.04 -1.44 -4.34
C ALA A 103 4.06 -2.39 -5.02
N GLN A 104 3.02 -1.83 -5.65
CA GLN A 104 2.15 -2.59 -6.53
C GLN A 104 2.92 -2.97 -7.80
N ALA A 105 2.93 -4.26 -8.11
CA ALA A 105 3.61 -4.82 -9.27
C ALA A 105 2.73 -4.83 -10.52
N ASN A 106 1.48 -4.37 -10.43
CA ASN A 106 0.57 -4.16 -11.55
C ASN A 106 -0.51 -3.14 -11.17
N SER A 107 -1.22 -2.62 -12.18
CA SER A 107 -2.49 -1.94 -11.95
C SER A 107 -3.54 -2.97 -11.54
N ALA A 108 -4.21 -2.74 -10.41
CA ALA A 108 -5.32 -3.57 -9.96
C ALA A 108 -6.39 -3.69 -11.06
N GLN A 109 -6.83 -4.91 -11.34
CA GLN A 109 -7.72 -5.21 -12.46
C GLN A 109 -8.93 -6.00 -11.99
N THR A 110 -10.02 -5.86 -12.72
CA THR A 110 -11.23 -6.67 -12.56
C THR A 110 -11.54 -7.43 -13.84
N PHE A 111 -12.05 -8.65 -13.68
CA PHE A 111 -12.43 -9.50 -14.79
C PHE A 111 -13.62 -10.39 -14.42
N VAL A 112 -14.32 -10.84 -15.44
CA VAL A 112 -15.42 -11.79 -15.35
C VAL A 112 -14.99 -13.10 -16.00
N VAL A 113 -15.37 -14.22 -15.41
CA VAL A 113 -15.19 -15.55 -15.96
C VAL A 113 -16.51 -16.02 -16.56
N GLU A 114 -16.49 -16.36 -17.85
CA GLU A 114 -17.65 -16.88 -18.60
C GLU A 114 -17.26 -18.21 -19.26
N ARG A 115 -18.23 -19.09 -19.44
CA ARG A 115 -18.03 -20.33 -20.17
C ARG A 115 -18.43 -20.18 -21.64
N ALA A 116 -17.57 -20.60 -22.53
CA ALA A 116 -17.82 -20.71 -23.96
C ALA A 116 -17.48 -22.13 -24.40
N ASP A 117 -18.48 -23.01 -24.43
CA ASP A 117 -18.37 -24.44 -24.73
C ASP A 117 -17.34 -25.16 -23.83
N THR A 118 -16.18 -25.53 -24.39
CA THR A 118 -15.09 -26.23 -23.69
C THR A 118 -14.03 -25.28 -23.11
N LEU A 119 -14.24 -23.98 -23.25
CA LEU A 119 -13.32 -22.95 -22.80
C LEU A 119 -13.92 -22.11 -21.67
N LEU A 120 -13.08 -21.61 -20.77
CA LEU A 120 -13.37 -20.42 -20.00
C LEU A 120 -12.78 -19.19 -20.68
N THR A 121 -13.55 -18.14 -20.76
CA THR A 121 -13.11 -16.83 -21.23
C THR A 121 -12.95 -15.89 -20.03
N PHE A 122 -11.84 -15.17 -20.01
CA PHE A 122 -11.56 -14.12 -19.04
C PHE A 122 -11.76 -12.78 -19.74
N ARG A 123 -12.78 -12.08 -19.33
CA ARG A 123 -13.19 -10.82 -19.93
C ARG A 123 -12.92 -9.68 -18.96
N ARG A 124 -12.27 -8.59 -19.40
CA ARG A 124 -12.16 -7.38 -18.59
C ARG A 124 -13.54 -6.84 -18.26
N THR A 125 -13.72 -6.36 -17.06
CA THR A 125 -14.95 -5.66 -16.70
C THR A 125 -15.07 -4.37 -17.49
N LYS A 126 -16.30 -3.89 -17.61
CA LYS A 126 -16.55 -2.57 -18.19
C LYS A 126 -15.86 -1.49 -17.35
N PRO A 127 -15.42 -0.39 -17.97
CA PRO A 127 -15.05 0.80 -17.21
C PRO A 127 -16.21 1.23 -16.30
N ASN A 128 -15.89 1.71 -15.10
CA ASN A 128 -16.92 2.28 -14.23
C ASN A 128 -17.62 3.44 -14.94
N TYR A 129 -18.94 3.49 -14.80
CA TYR A 129 -19.72 4.61 -15.32
C TYR A 129 -20.82 5.02 -14.35
N ARG A 130 -21.25 6.26 -14.47
CA ARG A 130 -22.39 6.82 -13.73
C ARG A 130 -23.42 7.34 -14.74
N VAL A 131 -24.67 6.94 -14.57
CA VAL A 131 -25.79 7.33 -15.43
C VAL A 131 -26.93 7.85 -14.57
N ASN A 132 -27.88 8.55 -15.18
CA ASN A 132 -29.13 8.82 -14.51
C ASN A 132 -29.91 7.48 -14.39
N PRO A 133 -30.27 7.03 -13.16
CA PRO A 133 -30.96 5.75 -12.96
C PRO A 133 -32.31 5.68 -13.71
N ASN A 134 -32.92 6.80 -14.05
CA ASN A 134 -34.18 6.87 -14.79
C ASN A 134 -33.97 6.83 -16.32
N ASP A 135 -32.73 6.86 -16.81
CA ASP A 135 -32.46 6.82 -18.26
C ASP A 135 -32.19 5.39 -18.73
N SER A 136 -33.25 4.63 -18.87
CA SER A 136 -33.22 3.23 -19.30
C SER A 136 -32.61 3.04 -20.70
N ALA A 137 -32.72 4.04 -21.57
CA ALA A 137 -32.18 3.99 -22.93
C ALA A 137 -30.65 4.06 -22.92
N VAL A 138 -30.06 4.98 -22.12
CA VAL A 138 -28.61 5.09 -21.95
C VAL A 138 -28.04 3.86 -21.25
N ILE A 139 -28.72 3.37 -20.21
CA ILE A 139 -28.31 2.15 -19.51
C ILE A 139 -28.25 0.98 -20.50
N LYS A 140 -29.30 0.78 -21.28
CA LYS A 140 -29.36 -0.29 -22.29
C LYS A 140 -28.29 -0.12 -23.39
N ALA A 141 -28.05 1.11 -23.86
CA ALA A 141 -27.01 1.40 -24.85
C ALA A 141 -25.62 1.08 -24.31
N LEU A 142 -25.32 1.45 -23.06
CA LEU A 142 -24.05 1.12 -22.40
C LEU A 142 -23.92 -0.38 -22.14
N ASP A 143 -25.00 -1.08 -21.87
CA ASP A 143 -24.99 -2.54 -21.73
C ASP A 143 -24.70 -3.25 -23.06
N LEU A 144 -25.22 -2.74 -24.16
CA LEU A 144 -24.97 -3.28 -25.50
C LEU A 144 -23.56 -2.93 -26.01
N ALA A 145 -23.12 -1.67 -25.81
CA ALA A 145 -21.84 -1.18 -26.31
C ALA A 145 -20.63 -1.67 -25.51
N GLY A 146 -20.84 -2.15 -24.29
CA GLY A 146 -19.79 -2.23 -23.28
C GLY A 146 -19.35 -3.63 -22.85
N LYS A 147 -19.45 -4.67 -23.66
CA LYS A 147 -18.75 -5.93 -23.31
C LYS A 147 -17.25 -5.68 -23.34
N GLY A 148 -16.57 -5.79 -22.20
CA GLY A 148 -15.13 -5.69 -22.12
C GLY A 148 -14.44 -6.74 -23.01
N ALA A 149 -13.20 -6.48 -23.40
CA ALA A 149 -12.43 -7.40 -24.24
C ALA A 149 -12.14 -8.71 -23.52
N ILE A 150 -12.24 -9.84 -24.23
CA ILE A 150 -11.66 -11.10 -23.78
C ILE A 150 -10.15 -10.93 -23.90
N PHE A 151 -9.42 -11.07 -22.80
CA PHE A 151 -7.96 -10.93 -22.79
C PHE A 151 -7.24 -12.28 -22.59
N LYS A 152 -7.98 -13.31 -22.15
CA LYS A 152 -7.45 -14.68 -22.02
C LYS A 152 -8.57 -15.68 -22.21
N THR A 153 -8.20 -16.85 -22.75
CA THR A 153 -9.02 -18.07 -22.75
C THR A 153 -8.22 -19.20 -22.15
N ALA A 154 -8.90 -20.14 -21.51
CA ALA A 154 -8.27 -21.35 -20.99
C ALA A 154 -9.19 -22.55 -21.23
N SER A 155 -8.64 -23.66 -21.72
CA SER A 155 -9.39 -24.91 -21.91
C SER A 155 -9.76 -25.50 -20.56
N ILE A 156 -11.01 -25.96 -20.44
CA ILE A 156 -11.47 -26.70 -19.27
C ILE A 156 -10.73 -28.04 -19.24
N GLN A 157 -9.88 -28.23 -18.22
CA GLN A 157 -9.09 -29.44 -18.04
C GLN A 157 -9.87 -30.57 -17.40
N ALA A 158 -10.76 -30.21 -16.48
CA ALA A 158 -11.62 -31.16 -15.77
C ALA A 158 -12.79 -30.46 -15.08
N TRP A 159 -13.82 -31.23 -14.81
CA TRP A 159 -14.91 -30.88 -13.89
C TRP A 159 -14.67 -31.52 -12.53
N ASN A 160 -15.07 -30.88 -11.45
CA ASN A 160 -15.09 -31.54 -10.16
C ASN A 160 -16.14 -32.68 -10.15
N ARG A 161 -16.13 -33.52 -9.13
CA ARG A 161 -16.98 -34.72 -9.05
C ARG A 161 -18.46 -34.40 -9.21
N ASP A 162 -18.91 -33.28 -8.65
CA ASP A 162 -20.32 -32.90 -8.59
C ASP A 162 -20.71 -31.97 -9.74
N SER A 163 -19.83 -31.72 -10.69
CA SER A 163 -20.01 -30.82 -11.84
C SER A 163 -20.39 -29.37 -11.44
N THR A 164 -20.00 -28.95 -10.24
CA THR A 164 -20.29 -27.60 -9.69
C THR A 164 -19.13 -26.63 -9.87
N ALA A 165 -17.95 -27.12 -10.29
CA ALA A 165 -16.77 -26.30 -10.55
C ALA A 165 -15.94 -26.86 -11.70
N VAL A 166 -15.18 -26.01 -12.36
CA VAL A 166 -14.28 -26.35 -13.46
C VAL A 166 -12.85 -25.98 -13.13
N LEU A 167 -11.91 -26.83 -13.56
CA LEU A 167 -10.48 -26.64 -13.44
C LEU A 167 -9.90 -26.18 -14.77
N VAL A 168 -9.09 -25.14 -14.75
CA VAL A 168 -8.33 -24.63 -15.91
C VAL A 168 -6.86 -24.43 -15.54
N GLU A 169 -5.96 -24.58 -16.50
CA GLU A 169 -4.57 -24.18 -16.34
C GLU A 169 -4.43 -22.66 -16.54
N ALA A 170 -3.82 -21.96 -15.58
CA ALA A 170 -3.69 -20.52 -15.54
C ALA A 170 -2.24 -20.05 -15.41
N THR A 171 -1.27 -20.92 -15.71
CA THR A 171 0.16 -20.63 -15.55
C THR A 171 0.58 -19.37 -16.28
N ASP A 172 0.27 -19.25 -17.57
CA ASP A 172 0.62 -18.08 -18.38
C ASP A 172 -0.11 -16.82 -17.94
N PHE A 173 -1.36 -16.97 -17.47
CA PHE A 173 -2.15 -15.84 -16.98
C PHE A 173 -1.53 -15.21 -15.74
N LEU A 174 -1.09 -16.05 -14.79
CA LEU A 174 -0.57 -15.61 -13.50
C LEU A 174 0.96 -15.45 -13.46
N SER A 175 1.64 -15.76 -14.58
CA SER A 175 3.09 -15.62 -14.68
C SER A 175 3.51 -14.15 -14.63
N ALA A 176 4.65 -13.88 -13.99
CA ALA A 176 5.30 -12.57 -14.02
C ALA A 176 5.73 -12.10 -15.41
N SER A 177 5.74 -12.98 -16.42
CA SER A 177 5.93 -12.61 -17.83
C SER A 177 4.71 -11.89 -18.41
N ASN A 178 3.54 -12.03 -17.78
CA ASN A 178 2.33 -11.31 -18.15
C ASN A 178 2.34 -9.92 -17.50
N LYS A 179 2.37 -8.86 -18.30
CA LYS A 179 2.38 -7.47 -17.82
C LYS A 179 1.11 -7.08 -17.05
N ASP A 180 0.01 -7.78 -17.25
CA ASP A 180 -1.21 -7.60 -16.45
C ASP A 180 -1.03 -8.07 -15.00
N ILE A 181 -0.03 -8.89 -14.72
CA ILE A 181 0.28 -9.44 -13.39
C ILE A 181 1.54 -8.80 -12.82
N PHE A 182 2.54 -8.50 -13.65
CA PHE A 182 3.79 -7.93 -13.19
C PHE A 182 4.32 -6.88 -14.19
N ASP A 183 4.21 -5.61 -13.80
CA ASP A 183 4.80 -4.48 -14.52
C ASP A 183 5.25 -3.41 -13.51
N LEU A 184 6.53 -3.13 -13.47
CA LEU A 184 7.12 -2.13 -12.58
C LEU A 184 7.23 -0.75 -13.22
N LYS A 185 6.72 -0.56 -14.43
CA LYS A 185 6.79 0.73 -15.13
C LYS A 185 6.08 1.83 -14.33
N GLY A 186 6.80 2.92 -14.08
CA GLY A 186 6.31 4.06 -13.31
C GLY A 186 6.51 3.96 -11.80
N VAL A 187 7.01 2.83 -11.29
CA VAL A 187 7.40 2.71 -9.88
C VAL A 187 8.62 3.59 -9.62
N SER A 188 8.60 4.36 -8.53
CA SER A 188 9.73 5.18 -8.11
C SER A 188 10.90 4.29 -7.69
N TYR A 189 12.09 4.62 -8.17
CA TYR A 189 13.33 3.91 -7.82
C TYR A 189 14.16 4.71 -6.80
N ASP A 190 14.28 6.02 -7.03
CA ASP A 190 15.00 6.98 -6.17
C ASP A 190 14.47 8.40 -6.44
N LEU A 191 15.01 9.41 -5.74
CA LEU A 191 14.69 10.82 -5.94
C LEU A 191 14.93 11.22 -7.41
N GLY A 192 13.83 11.44 -8.14
CA GLY A 192 13.88 11.85 -9.56
C GLY A 192 14.09 10.71 -10.56
N THR A 193 14.23 9.46 -10.11
CA THR A 193 14.39 8.28 -10.97
C THR A 193 13.17 7.37 -10.88
N SER A 194 12.67 6.90 -12.01
CA SER A 194 11.57 5.92 -12.07
C SER A 194 11.96 4.71 -12.93
N ILE A 195 11.31 3.58 -12.64
CA ILE A 195 11.45 2.39 -13.46
C ILE A 195 10.66 2.59 -14.74
N THR A 196 11.35 2.48 -15.90
CA THR A 196 10.72 2.57 -17.22
C THR A 196 10.34 1.20 -17.77
N GLY A 197 10.87 0.12 -17.19
CA GLY A 197 10.53 -1.25 -17.54
C GLY A 197 11.30 -2.27 -16.71
N CYS A 198 10.83 -3.51 -16.77
CA CYS A 198 11.51 -4.67 -16.19
C CYS A 198 11.52 -5.81 -17.20
N SER A 199 12.71 -6.35 -17.49
CA SER A 199 12.88 -7.54 -18.33
C SER A 199 12.95 -8.77 -17.43
N VAL A 200 11.83 -9.51 -17.33
CA VAL A 200 11.74 -10.74 -16.52
C VAL A 200 12.52 -11.86 -17.18
N LYS A 201 13.34 -12.57 -16.40
CA LYS A 201 14.05 -13.79 -16.78
C LYS A 201 13.23 -15.01 -16.37
N SER A 202 12.36 -15.50 -17.25
CA SER A 202 11.41 -16.59 -16.95
C SER A 202 12.10 -17.88 -16.51
N SER A 203 13.30 -18.18 -17.02
CA SER A 203 14.08 -19.37 -16.61
C SER A 203 14.60 -19.30 -15.17
N LEU A 204 14.67 -18.10 -14.59
CA LEU A 204 15.13 -17.83 -13.22
C LEU A 204 13.99 -17.41 -12.31
N SER A 205 12.74 -17.41 -12.79
CA SER A 205 11.56 -17.01 -12.02
C SER A 205 10.71 -18.23 -11.72
N PHE A 206 10.17 -18.33 -10.50
CA PHE A 206 9.52 -19.54 -10.00
C PHE A 206 8.21 -19.20 -9.28
N MET A 207 7.22 -20.07 -9.48
CA MET A 207 6.02 -20.10 -8.65
C MET A 207 6.34 -20.91 -7.38
N GLU A 208 6.26 -20.26 -6.21
CA GLU A 208 6.76 -20.83 -4.96
C GLU A 208 5.67 -21.51 -4.14
N ALA A 209 4.53 -20.84 -3.97
CA ALA A 209 3.46 -21.31 -3.09
C ALA A 209 2.11 -20.70 -3.42
N VAL A 210 1.05 -21.36 -2.93
CA VAL A 210 -0.32 -20.87 -3.00
C VAL A 210 -0.93 -20.83 -1.61
N PHE A 211 -1.77 -19.82 -1.34
CA PHE A 211 -2.41 -19.60 -0.04
C PHE A 211 -3.88 -19.27 -0.22
N ALA A 212 -4.70 -19.71 0.74
CA ALA A 212 -6.08 -19.26 0.88
C ALA A 212 -6.22 -18.47 2.19
N TYR A 213 -6.83 -17.31 2.08
CA TYR A 213 -7.17 -16.45 3.20
C TYR A 213 -8.70 -16.30 3.30
N LYS A 214 -9.17 -15.55 4.28
CA LYS A 214 -10.62 -15.41 4.54
C LYS A 214 -11.41 -14.89 3.34
N ARG A 215 -10.84 -14.04 2.50
CA ARG A 215 -11.52 -13.36 1.39
C ARG A 215 -10.85 -13.53 0.03
N CYS A 216 -9.71 -14.21 -0.05
CA CYS A 216 -8.95 -14.33 -1.29
C CYS A 216 -8.09 -15.59 -1.34
N VAL A 217 -7.62 -15.90 -2.54
CA VAL A 217 -6.49 -16.80 -2.74
C VAL A 217 -5.29 -16.01 -3.23
N CYS A 218 -4.09 -16.50 -2.93
CA CYS A 218 -2.85 -15.85 -3.33
C CYS A 218 -1.88 -16.83 -3.95
N LEU A 219 -1.16 -16.35 -4.97
CA LEU A 219 0.02 -16.99 -5.54
C LEU A 219 1.26 -16.22 -5.11
N GLN A 220 2.27 -16.89 -4.59
CA GLN A 220 3.59 -16.36 -4.32
C GLN A 220 4.54 -16.76 -5.43
N GLN A 221 5.29 -15.79 -5.98
CA GLN A 221 6.26 -16.00 -7.05
C GLN A 221 7.59 -15.34 -6.68
N GLU A 222 8.69 -15.99 -6.96
CA GLU A 222 10.00 -15.36 -7.07
C GLU A 222 10.23 -14.91 -8.50
N VAL A 223 10.51 -13.63 -8.70
CA VAL A 223 10.72 -13.01 -10.00
C VAL A 223 12.12 -12.42 -10.07
N ASN A 224 12.88 -12.84 -11.07
CA ASN A 224 14.21 -12.35 -11.36
C ASN A 224 14.23 -11.63 -12.70
N GLY A 225 14.93 -10.51 -12.77
CA GLY A 225 14.97 -9.69 -13.97
C GLY A 225 16.03 -8.59 -13.95
N THR A 226 15.91 -7.69 -14.91
CA THR A 226 16.73 -6.47 -15.00
C THR A 226 15.82 -5.26 -15.18
N LEU A 227 16.11 -4.19 -14.44
CA LEU A 227 15.36 -2.94 -14.53
C LEU A 227 15.93 -2.04 -15.61
N SER A 228 15.03 -1.30 -16.27
CA SER A 228 15.37 -0.12 -17.06
C SER A 228 14.95 1.11 -16.27
N LEU A 229 15.85 2.06 -16.10
CA LEU A 229 15.63 3.27 -15.30
C LEU A 229 15.57 4.49 -16.21
N GLY A 230 14.81 5.50 -15.80
CA GLY A 230 14.69 6.79 -16.47
C GLY A 230 14.55 7.92 -15.45
N GLY A 231 15.20 9.07 -15.71
CA GLY A 231 15.18 10.25 -14.83
C GLY A 231 16.34 11.20 -15.11
N THR A 232 16.41 12.29 -14.34
CA THR A 232 17.38 13.38 -14.53
C THR A 232 18.78 13.09 -13.96
N MET A 233 18.94 12.05 -13.14
CA MET A 233 20.19 11.72 -12.42
C MET A 233 20.92 10.50 -13.02
N ILE A 234 20.80 10.23 -14.31
CA ILE A 234 21.22 8.96 -14.95
C ILE A 234 22.75 8.86 -15.20
N GLY A 235 23.55 9.88 -14.90
CA GLY A 235 24.97 9.89 -15.27
C GLY A 235 25.81 8.69 -14.80
N GLU A 236 25.46 8.03 -13.70
CA GLU A 236 26.18 6.88 -13.15
C GLU A 236 25.44 5.53 -13.24
N LEU A 237 24.18 5.52 -13.66
CA LEU A 237 23.30 4.34 -13.66
C LEU A 237 23.16 3.70 -15.05
N SER A 238 24.20 3.72 -15.87
CA SER A 238 24.22 3.02 -17.17
C SER A 238 24.09 1.48 -17.03
N ASN A 239 24.27 0.93 -15.84
CA ASN A 239 24.09 -0.48 -15.57
C ASN A 239 22.62 -0.76 -15.23
N LYS A 240 21.96 -1.55 -16.07
CA LYS A 240 20.63 -2.11 -15.81
C LYS A 240 20.69 -2.96 -14.52
N PRO A 241 20.19 -2.50 -13.36
CA PRO A 241 20.33 -3.24 -12.12
C PRO A 241 19.55 -4.56 -12.18
N SER A 242 20.16 -5.62 -11.67
CA SER A 242 19.47 -6.89 -11.47
C SER A 242 18.48 -6.76 -10.32
N VAL A 243 17.27 -7.25 -10.53
CA VAL A 243 16.22 -7.27 -9.52
C VAL A 243 15.78 -8.69 -9.23
N GLN A 244 15.67 -8.99 -7.95
CA GLN A 244 14.97 -10.17 -7.43
C GLN A 244 13.86 -9.68 -6.51
N VAL A 245 12.64 -10.12 -6.79
CA VAL A 245 11.47 -9.77 -5.98
C VAL A 245 10.63 -11.00 -5.69
N SER A 246 10.04 -11.04 -4.51
CA SER A 246 8.93 -11.94 -4.22
C SER A 246 7.62 -11.18 -4.45
N VAL A 247 6.78 -11.72 -5.32
CA VAL A 247 5.50 -11.12 -5.70
C VAL A 247 4.36 -11.96 -5.16
N GLN A 248 3.45 -11.34 -4.43
CA GLN A 248 2.20 -11.93 -4.01
C GLN A 248 1.08 -11.43 -4.91
N THR A 249 0.49 -12.33 -5.71
CA THR A 249 -0.67 -12.05 -6.55
C THR A 249 -1.92 -12.54 -5.84
N LEU A 250 -2.79 -11.61 -5.47
CA LEU A 250 -4.08 -11.87 -4.84
C LEU A 250 -5.17 -11.98 -5.91
N ILE A 251 -6.10 -12.94 -5.75
CA ILE A 251 -7.32 -13.04 -6.54
C ILE A 251 -8.49 -13.20 -5.57
N SER A 252 -9.52 -12.37 -5.75
CA SER A 252 -10.72 -12.37 -4.89
C SER A 252 -11.98 -12.18 -5.73
N LEU A 253 -13.07 -12.81 -5.31
CA LEU A 253 -14.41 -12.47 -5.80
C LEU A 253 -14.85 -11.16 -5.15
N LEU A 254 -15.28 -10.20 -5.96
CA LEU A 254 -15.76 -8.91 -5.47
C LEU A 254 -17.22 -8.99 -5.00
N PRO A 255 -17.63 -8.14 -4.05
CA PRO A 255 -19.02 -8.05 -3.63
C PRO A 255 -19.97 -7.77 -4.79
N SER A 256 -21.17 -8.34 -4.74
CA SER A 256 -22.24 -8.03 -5.70
C SER A 256 -22.74 -6.59 -5.53
N ALA A 257 -23.40 -6.05 -6.54
CA ALA A 257 -23.81 -4.64 -6.59
C ALA A 257 -24.55 -4.14 -5.33
N ASN A 258 -25.39 -4.99 -4.73
CA ASN A 258 -26.12 -4.67 -3.50
C ASN A 258 -25.30 -4.75 -2.20
N GLN A 259 -24.07 -5.24 -2.27
CA GLN A 259 -23.14 -5.39 -1.15
C GLN A 259 -21.92 -4.47 -1.27
N GLN A 260 -21.88 -3.67 -2.34
CA GLN A 260 -20.76 -2.75 -2.57
C GLN A 260 -20.82 -1.55 -1.63
N MET A 261 -19.65 -1.06 -1.26
CA MET A 261 -19.54 0.23 -0.61
C MET A 261 -20.14 1.34 -1.49
N MET A 262 -20.95 2.22 -0.92
CA MET A 262 -21.44 3.41 -1.63
C MET A 262 -20.25 4.32 -1.99
N PRO A 263 -19.97 4.57 -3.28
CA PRO A 263 -18.87 5.41 -3.69
C PRO A 263 -19.03 6.86 -3.21
N ARG A 264 -17.92 7.52 -2.86
CA ARG A 264 -17.84 8.93 -2.49
C ARG A 264 -17.24 9.74 -3.63
N ALA A 265 -17.89 10.81 -4.08
CA ALA A 265 -17.30 11.69 -5.08
C ALA A 265 -15.97 12.27 -4.58
N ALA A 266 -14.93 12.22 -5.40
CA ALA A 266 -13.66 12.90 -5.12
C ALA A 266 -13.73 14.35 -5.56
N ASN A 267 -12.99 15.22 -4.86
CA ASN A 267 -12.81 16.63 -5.22
C ASN A 267 -11.31 16.93 -5.34
N ALA A 268 -10.93 17.70 -6.34
CA ALA A 268 -9.52 18.04 -6.59
C ALA A 268 -8.87 18.82 -5.41
N SER A 269 -9.66 19.57 -4.65
CA SER A 269 -9.20 20.31 -3.46
C SER A 269 -9.12 19.45 -2.20
N VAL A 270 -9.52 18.17 -2.27
CA VAL A 270 -9.46 17.23 -1.15
C VAL A 270 -8.41 16.16 -1.45
N GLY A 271 -7.40 16.09 -0.62
CA GLY A 271 -6.25 15.18 -0.79
C GLY A 271 -6.60 13.72 -0.53
N THR A 272 -7.26 13.09 -1.48
CA THR A 272 -7.58 11.67 -1.47
C THR A 272 -6.97 10.95 -2.66
N LYS A 273 -6.71 9.64 -2.54
CA LYS A 273 -6.56 8.78 -3.70
C LYS A 273 -7.91 8.63 -4.39
N TYR A 274 -7.94 8.28 -5.67
CA TYR A 274 -9.20 8.16 -6.40
C TYR A 274 -9.17 7.03 -7.43
N VAL A 275 -10.36 6.54 -7.76
CA VAL A 275 -10.63 5.66 -8.89
C VAL A 275 -11.49 6.40 -9.92
N LYS A 276 -11.27 6.13 -11.19
CA LYS A 276 -11.90 6.85 -12.30
C LYS A 276 -13.19 6.18 -12.76
N TYR A 277 -14.18 6.99 -13.16
CA TYR A 277 -15.37 6.53 -13.86
C TYR A 277 -15.74 7.49 -15.00
N LYS A 278 -16.57 7.05 -15.93
CA LYS A 278 -17.20 7.89 -16.94
C LYS A 278 -18.56 8.37 -16.46
N ASP A 279 -18.80 9.67 -16.53
CA ASP A 279 -20.08 10.28 -16.14
C ASP A 279 -20.94 10.56 -17.39
N TYR A 280 -21.98 9.75 -17.56
CA TYR A 280 -22.96 9.85 -18.65
C TYR A 280 -24.28 10.47 -18.21
N ARG A 281 -24.35 11.11 -17.04
CA ARG A 281 -25.57 11.80 -16.60
C ARG A 281 -25.93 13.00 -17.47
N ASN A 282 -24.95 13.58 -18.16
CA ASN A 282 -25.15 14.55 -19.23
C ASN A 282 -24.46 14.01 -20.50
N LEU A 283 -25.25 13.55 -21.47
CA LEU A 283 -24.77 12.93 -22.71
C LEU A 283 -24.06 13.91 -23.63
N GLU A 284 -24.47 15.19 -23.64
CA GLU A 284 -23.86 16.24 -24.46
C GLU A 284 -22.45 16.59 -23.96
N ASN A 285 -22.16 16.31 -22.67
CA ASN A 285 -20.91 16.63 -22.03
C ASN A 285 -20.45 15.50 -21.09
N THR A 286 -20.12 14.36 -21.69
CA THR A 286 -19.58 13.22 -20.97
C THR A 286 -18.22 13.58 -20.35
N LYS A 287 -18.09 13.41 -19.04
CA LYS A 287 -16.89 13.78 -18.27
C LYS A 287 -16.25 12.56 -17.61
N ASP A 288 -14.97 12.71 -17.32
CA ASP A 288 -14.32 11.85 -16.35
C ASP A 288 -14.72 12.28 -14.93
N GLY A 289 -15.26 11.35 -14.17
CA GLY A 289 -15.54 11.50 -12.76
C GLY A 289 -14.57 10.66 -11.92
N TYR A 290 -14.51 10.94 -10.63
CA TYR A 290 -13.60 10.28 -9.72
C TYR A 290 -14.31 9.95 -8.41
N TYR A 291 -14.13 8.72 -7.91
CA TYR A 291 -14.52 8.32 -6.56
C TYR A 291 -13.31 8.35 -5.64
N ALA A 292 -13.48 8.91 -4.46
CA ALA A 292 -12.46 8.93 -3.43
C ALA A 292 -12.22 7.52 -2.88
N VAL A 293 -10.96 7.17 -2.71
CA VAL A 293 -10.56 5.94 -2.04
C VAL A 293 -10.78 6.10 -0.54
N ARG A 294 -11.50 5.16 0.07
CA ARG A 294 -11.79 5.15 1.51
C ARG A 294 -12.12 3.76 2.00
N ARG A 295 -12.23 3.57 3.30
CA ARG A 295 -12.74 2.32 3.88
C ARG A 295 -14.25 2.26 3.81
N ASN A 296 -14.79 1.07 3.72
CA ASN A 296 -16.21 0.81 3.95
C ASN A 296 -16.43 0.84 5.48
N TYR A 297 -16.87 1.99 5.95
CA TYR A 297 -17.09 2.26 7.37
C TYR A 297 -18.46 2.89 7.59
N HIS A 298 -19.20 2.35 8.56
CA HIS A 298 -20.45 2.90 9.06
C HIS A 298 -20.27 3.27 10.54
N VAL A 299 -20.99 4.26 11.00
CA VAL A 299 -20.89 4.68 12.42
C VAL A 299 -21.23 3.50 13.33
N GLY A 300 -20.30 3.17 14.23
CA GLY A 300 -20.38 2.01 15.09
C GLY A 300 -19.56 0.80 14.64
N ASP A 301 -19.07 0.78 13.39
CA ASP A 301 -18.12 -0.23 12.94
C ASP A 301 -16.74 -0.05 13.58
N THR A 302 -15.95 -1.09 13.52
CA THR A 302 -14.56 -1.08 14.00
C THR A 302 -13.58 -1.33 12.86
N ILE A 303 -12.56 -0.50 12.77
CA ILE A 303 -11.41 -0.67 11.88
C ILE A 303 -10.26 -1.26 12.70
N THR A 304 -10.14 -2.59 12.72
CA THR A 304 -9.12 -3.26 13.51
C THR A 304 -7.81 -3.35 12.73
N PHE A 305 -6.71 -2.88 13.32
CA PHE A 305 -5.34 -3.15 12.90
C PHE A 305 -4.70 -4.16 13.83
N TYR A 306 -4.05 -5.16 13.25
CA TYR A 306 -3.29 -6.16 13.99
C TYR A 306 -1.81 -5.80 13.98
N VAL A 307 -1.20 -5.73 15.16
CA VAL A 307 0.20 -5.33 15.34
C VAL A 307 1.09 -6.54 15.62
N ASP A 308 2.27 -6.55 14.99
CA ASP A 308 3.27 -7.60 15.12
C ASP A 308 3.83 -7.66 16.55
N THR A 309 3.85 -8.85 17.10
CA THR A 309 4.41 -9.12 18.44
C THR A 309 5.94 -9.01 18.50
N LEU A 310 6.61 -8.90 17.34
CA LEU A 310 8.05 -8.64 17.25
C LEU A 310 8.42 -7.18 17.54
N LEU A 311 7.44 -6.27 17.56
CA LEU A 311 7.65 -4.87 17.91
C LEU A 311 7.78 -4.72 19.43
N SER A 312 8.67 -3.82 19.87
CA SER A 312 8.84 -3.52 21.29
C SER A 312 7.58 -2.88 21.87
N LYS A 313 7.38 -2.99 23.19
CA LYS A 313 6.26 -2.34 23.88
C LYS A 313 6.26 -0.82 23.69
N THR A 314 7.44 -0.20 23.66
CA THR A 314 7.61 1.25 23.44
C THR A 314 7.17 1.64 22.03
N TRP A 315 7.49 0.85 21.03
CA TRP A 315 7.06 1.07 19.64
C TRP A 315 5.55 0.86 19.49
N ILE A 316 4.98 -0.17 20.11
CA ILE A 316 3.53 -0.41 20.13
C ILE A 316 2.81 0.78 20.77
N ALA A 317 3.34 1.33 21.87
CA ALA A 317 2.78 2.53 22.50
C ALA A 317 2.83 3.76 21.59
N ALA A 318 3.91 3.95 20.81
CA ALA A 318 4.01 5.02 19.83
C ALA A 318 2.97 4.88 18.70
N ILE A 319 2.76 3.65 18.20
CA ILE A 319 1.74 3.33 17.22
C ILE A 319 0.33 3.58 17.79
N SER A 320 0.10 3.19 19.04
CA SER A 320 -1.18 3.43 19.74
C SER A 320 -1.49 4.92 19.83
N ARG A 321 -0.51 5.78 20.16
CA ARG A 321 -0.72 7.24 20.17
C ARG A 321 -1.10 7.79 18.78
N ALA A 322 -0.50 7.25 17.71
CA ALA A 322 -0.89 7.64 16.35
C ALA A 322 -2.31 7.19 16.00
N VAL A 323 -2.74 6.01 16.46
CA VAL A 323 -4.12 5.51 16.32
C VAL A 323 -5.09 6.43 17.07
N GLU A 324 -4.77 6.79 18.31
CA GLU A 324 -5.62 7.70 19.10
C GLU A 324 -5.75 9.08 18.45
N GLY A 325 -4.68 9.63 17.87
CA GLY A 325 -4.76 10.88 17.12
C GLY A 325 -5.78 10.82 15.97
N TRP A 326 -5.83 9.70 15.22
CA TRP A 326 -6.84 9.54 14.18
C TRP A 326 -8.24 9.30 14.75
N ASN A 327 -8.37 8.59 15.87
CA ASN A 327 -9.65 8.46 16.56
C ASN A 327 -10.20 9.81 17.00
N ASP A 328 -9.36 10.73 17.46
CA ASP A 328 -9.76 12.11 17.78
C ASP A 328 -10.31 12.85 16.55
N SER A 329 -9.70 12.64 15.36
CA SER A 329 -10.21 13.21 14.10
C SER A 329 -11.60 12.66 13.72
N PHE A 330 -11.84 11.36 13.92
CA PHE A 330 -13.16 10.75 13.74
C PHE A 330 -14.18 11.30 14.75
N GLU A 331 -13.79 11.44 16.01
CA GLU A 331 -14.65 11.96 17.07
C GLU A 331 -15.05 13.43 16.82
N LYS A 332 -14.11 14.29 16.39
CA LYS A 332 -14.39 15.67 15.94
C LYS A 332 -15.41 15.70 14.80
N ALA A 333 -15.38 14.73 13.92
CA ALA A 333 -16.35 14.55 12.83
C ALA A 333 -17.67 13.89 13.27
N LYS A 334 -17.84 13.58 14.58
CA LYS A 334 -18.99 12.86 15.17
C LYS A 334 -19.18 11.44 14.61
N LEU A 335 -18.09 10.76 14.32
CA LEU A 335 -18.06 9.42 13.74
C LEU A 335 -17.62 8.34 14.77
N GLY A 336 -17.44 8.72 16.03
CA GLY A 336 -16.94 7.82 17.09
C GLY A 336 -15.42 7.62 17.03
N ARG A 337 -14.95 6.54 17.65
CA ARG A 337 -13.52 6.16 17.73
C ARG A 337 -13.33 4.77 17.12
N PRO A 338 -13.32 4.64 15.79
CA PRO A 338 -13.43 3.35 15.11
C PRO A 338 -12.16 2.52 15.11
N ILE A 339 -10.98 3.15 15.22
CA ILE A 339 -9.72 2.44 14.99
C ILE A 339 -9.28 1.72 16.25
N GLN A 340 -9.08 0.41 16.13
CA GLN A 340 -8.58 -0.44 17.21
C GLN A 340 -7.25 -1.07 16.84
N LEU A 341 -6.35 -1.16 17.82
CA LEU A 341 -5.05 -1.82 17.70
C LEU A 341 -5.05 -3.09 18.53
N ASN A 342 -4.95 -4.23 17.89
CA ASN A 342 -4.93 -5.54 18.55
C ASN A 342 -3.65 -6.29 18.22
N SER A 343 -3.16 -7.13 19.13
CA SER A 343 -2.07 -8.06 18.83
C SER A 343 -2.53 -9.11 17.81
N PHE A 344 -1.58 -9.75 17.12
CA PHE A 344 -1.90 -10.84 16.21
C PHE A 344 -2.72 -11.92 16.94
N PRO A 345 -3.87 -12.32 16.37
CA PRO A 345 -4.65 -13.42 16.91
C PRO A 345 -3.81 -14.70 17.00
N LYS A 346 -4.02 -15.46 18.05
CA LYS A 346 -3.43 -16.81 18.18
C LYS A 346 -4.16 -17.86 17.35
N ASP A 347 -5.22 -17.45 16.65
CA ASP A 347 -6.01 -18.31 15.78
C ASP A 347 -5.18 -18.75 14.57
N SER A 348 -5.24 -20.04 14.27
CA SER A 348 -4.55 -20.65 13.13
C SER A 348 -5.06 -20.16 11.75
N THR A 349 -6.22 -19.50 11.70
CA THR A 349 -6.81 -18.94 10.49
C THR A 349 -6.29 -17.53 10.18
N PHE A 350 -5.69 -16.82 11.15
CA PHE A 350 -5.09 -15.52 10.93
C PHE A 350 -3.72 -15.64 10.27
N SER A 351 -3.47 -14.79 9.29
CA SER A 351 -2.14 -14.64 8.69
C SER A 351 -1.79 -13.17 8.50
N ALA A 352 -0.64 -12.77 9.00
CA ALA A 352 -0.07 -11.44 8.76
C ALA A 352 0.34 -11.22 7.28
N ASN A 353 0.26 -12.25 6.45
CA ASN A 353 0.51 -12.19 5.01
C ASN A 353 -0.78 -12.11 4.18
N ASP A 354 -1.97 -12.12 4.82
CA ASP A 354 -3.24 -11.87 4.14
C ASP A 354 -3.27 -10.42 3.61
N PRO A 355 -3.30 -10.19 2.30
CA PRO A 355 -3.31 -8.86 1.73
C PRO A 355 -4.59 -8.07 2.02
N MET A 356 -5.65 -8.75 2.46
CA MET A 356 -6.92 -8.14 2.84
C MET A 356 -7.09 -7.94 4.35
N ALA A 357 -6.09 -8.29 5.17
CA ALA A 357 -6.05 -7.94 6.58
C ALA A 357 -5.41 -6.55 6.78
N ASN A 358 -5.80 -5.87 7.86
CA ASN A 358 -5.11 -4.65 8.28
C ASN A 358 -3.99 -5.04 9.26
N VAL A 359 -2.74 -4.90 8.83
CA VAL A 359 -1.58 -5.38 9.58
C VAL A 359 -0.51 -4.30 9.67
N ILE A 360 0.05 -4.12 10.85
CA ILE A 360 1.24 -3.32 11.12
C ILE A 360 2.34 -4.28 11.56
N LYS A 361 3.38 -4.44 10.75
CA LYS A 361 4.43 -5.43 11.02
C LYS A 361 5.84 -4.88 10.81
N LEU A 362 6.79 -5.55 11.42
CA LEU A 362 8.21 -5.27 11.19
C LEU A 362 8.58 -5.72 9.77
N ALA A 363 9.27 -4.86 9.01
CA ALA A 363 9.77 -5.21 7.70
C ALA A 363 10.92 -6.23 7.82
N ASN A 364 10.91 -7.23 6.92
CA ASN A 364 11.93 -8.28 6.88
C ASN A 364 13.18 -7.88 6.07
N ASN A 365 13.25 -6.64 5.61
CA ASN A 365 14.31 -6.12 4.76
C ASN A 365 15.01 -4.90 5.38
N SER A 366 16.05 -4.44 4.72
CA SER A 366 16.85 -3.26 5.10
C SER A 366 16.24 -1.94 4.61
N SER A 367 14.92 -1.88 4.31
CA SER A 367 14.27 -0.62 3.98
C SER A 367 14.45 0.39 5.11
N GLN A 368 14.65 1.66 4.77
CA GLN A 368 14.71 2.78 5.70
C GLN A 368 13.36 3.49 5.85
N PHE A 369 12.41 3.17 4.98
CA PHE A 369 11.11 3.84 4.93
C PHE A 369 9.98 2.91 5.36
N ILE A 370 8.97 3.48 6.00
CA ILE A 370 7.70 2.78 6.19
C ILE A 370 7.11 2.52 4.81
N SER A 371 6.89 1.26 4.49
CA SER A 371 6.23 0.87 3.25
C SER A 371 4.76 0.54 3.51
N PHE A 372 3.96 0.74 2.50
CA PHE A 372 2.51 0.68 2.59
C PHE A 372 1.92 0.00 1.36
N ASP A 373 1.04 -0.96 1.59
CA ASP A 373 0.26 -1.64 0.56
C ASP A 373 -1.22 -1.68 0.96
N ALA A 374 -2.08 -1.32 0.02
CA ALA A 374 -3.53 -1.36 0.20
C ALA A 374 -4.22 -1.68 -1.12
N PRO A 375 -4.70 -2.91 -1.33
CA PRO A 375 -5.55 -3.24 -2.47
C PRO A 375 -6.87 -2.46 -2.38
N VAL A 376 -7.29 -1.91 -3.53
CA VAL A 376 -8.49 -1.07 -3.65
C VAL A 376 -9.42 -1.65 -4.69
N ASP A 377 -10.70 -1.78 -4.38
CA ASP A 377 -11.73 -2.11 -5.36
C ASP A 377 -11.86 -0.96 -6.38
N PRO A 378 -11.49 -1.17 -7.65
CA PRO A 378 -11.48 -0.09 -8.64
C PRO A 378 -12.89 0.38 -9.02
N ARG A 379 -13.96 -0.31 -8.62
CA ARG A 379 -15.35 0.07 -8.90
C ARG A 379 -15.87 1.15 -7.95
N THR A 380 -15.44 1.10 -6.68
CA THR A 380 -16.02 1.93 -5.61
C THR A 380 -14.98 2.81 -4.90
N GLY A 381 -13.69 2.48 -5.01
CA GLY A 381 -12.64 3.07 -4.21
C GLY A 381 -12.52 2.47 -2.81
N GLU A 382 -13.15 1.32 -2.53
CA GLU A 382 -13.04 0.65 -1.22
C GLU A 382 -11.63 0.11 -0.97
N ILE A 383 -11.05 0.46 0.17
CA ILE A 383 -9.80 -0.13 0.66
C ILE A 383 -10.11 -1.51 1.24
N LEU A 384 -9.63 -2.57 0.59
CA LEU A 384 -9.94 -3.95 0.95
C LEU A 384 -9.10 -4.50 2.10
N GLY A 385 -7.93 -3.94 2.33
CA GLY A 385 -6.99 -4.29 3.39
C GLY A 385 -5.83 -3.32 3.43
N THR A 386 -4.94 -3.45 4.40
CA THR A 386 -3.75 -2.59 4.52
C THR A 386 -2.62 -3.31 5.22
N ARG A 387 -1.43 -3.25 4.63
CA ARG A 387 -0.19 -3.69 5.27
C ARG A 387 0.75 -2.51 5.42
N ILE A 388 1.09 -2.17 6.66
CA ILE A 388 2.08 -1.16 7.01
C ILE A 388 3.31 -1.92 7.51
N MET A 389 4.46 -1.69 6.89
CA MET A 389 5.71 -2.35 7.24
C MET A 389 6.69 -1.33 7.78
N ILE A 390 7.03 -1.47 9.07
CA ILE A 390 7.96 -0.59 9.79
C ILE A 390 9.39 -1.08 9.54
N PRO A 391 10.32 -0.21 9.11
CA PRO A 391 11.70 -0.60 8.87
C PRO A 391 12.42 -0.95 10.18
N ARG A 392 13.30 -1.94 10.14
CA ARG A 392 14.19 -2.26 11.28
C ARG A 392 15.20 -1.14 11.55
N ASN A 393 15.60 -0.44 10.50
CA ASN A 393 16.62 0.60 10.53
C ASN A 393 16.03 2.01 10.66
N LEU A 394 14.96 2.17 11.46
CA LEU A 394 14.37 3.49 11.70
C LEU A 394 15.41 4.51 12.20
N ALA A 395 16.35 4.08 13.05
CA ALA A 395 17.43 4.93 13.55
C ALA A 395 18.29 5.52 12.43
N ASP A 396 18.55 4.78 11.35
CA ASP A 396 19.36 5.28 10.22
C ASP A 396 18.63 6.40 9.45
N ASP A 397 17.31 6.29 9.33
CA ASP A 397 16.48 7.34 8.73
C ASP A 397 16.50 8.61 9.61
N VAL A 398 16.37 8.45 10.93
CA VAL A 398 16.46 9.56 11.90
C VAL A 398 17.84 10.22 11.86
N ARG A 399 18.92 9.44 11.80
CA ARG A 399 20.28 10.00 11.66
C ARG A 399 20.42 10.78 10.36
N ARG A 400 19.97 10.24 9.25
CA ARG A 400 20.11 10.88 7.92
C ARG A 400 19.36 12.18 7.80
N TYR A 401 18.14 12.27 8.29
CA TYR A 401 17.26 13.42 8.07
C TYR A 401 16.99 14.25 9.33
N GLY A 402 17.05 13.63 10.51
CA GLY A 402 16.78 14.29 11.78
C GLY A 402 17.97 15.05 12.33
N VAL A 403 19.16 14.47 12.29
CA VAL A 403 20.38 15.11 12.86
C VAL A 403 20.61 16.48 12.24
N CYS A 404 20.64 16.59 10.91
CA CYS A 404 20.87 17.85 10.21
C CYS A 404 19.83 18.93 10.52
N LYS A 405 18.61 18.53 10.95
CA LYS A 405 17.50 19.46 11.18
C LYS A 405 17.29 19.82 12.63
N MET A 406 17.64 18.92 13.55
CA MET A 406 17.19 18.99 14.93
C MET A 406 18.32 19.00 15.97
N ALA A 407 19.56 18.66 15.60
CA ALA A 407 20.63 18.51 16.58
C ALA A 407 21.00 19.80 17.34
N GLU A 408 20.73 20.98 16.81
CA GLU A 408 20.90 22.24 17.56
C GLU A 408 19.82 22.45 18.63
N VAL A 409 18.61 21.97 18.36
CA VAL A 409 17.41 22.23 19.18
C VAL A 409 17.18 21.12 20.20
N ASP A 410 17.54 19.89 19.84
CA ASP A 410 17.35 18.71 20.68
C ASP A 410 18.62 17.87 20.72
N GLU A 411 19.29 17.88 21.86
CA GLU A 411 20.57 17.18 22.09
C GLU A 411 20.49 15.66 21.87
N ARG A 412 19.30 15.04 21.99
CA ARG A 412 19.11 13.62 21.74
C ARG A 412 19.51 13.20 20.33
N TYR A 413 19.45 14.12 19.34
CA TYR A 413 19.92 13.86 17.97
C TYR A 413 21.43 13.84 17.83
N ARG A 414 22.20 14.31 18.83
CA ARG A 414 23.69 14.32 18.78
C ARG A 414 24.31 12.99 19.17
N SER A 415 23.53 12.10 19.77
CA SER A 415 24.02 10.77 20.16
C SER A 415 24.11 9.85 18.93
N TYR A 416 25.19 9.06 18.86
CA TYR A 416 25.27 7.98 17.87
C TYR A 416 24.20 6.92 18.13
N ASP A 417 24.01 6.56 19.40
CA ASP A 417 22.92 5.70 19.85
C ASP A 417 21.73 6.58 20.20
N LEU A 418 20.77 6.68 19.25
CA LEU A 418 19.59 7.50 19.44
C LEU A 418 18.71 6.91 20.54
N PRO A 419 18.26 7.73 21.51
CA PRO A 419 17.40 7.26 22.60
C PRO A 419 16.05 6.72 22.10
N ASP A 420 15.52 5.70 22.80
CA ASP A 420 14.26 5.03 22.45
C ASP A 420 13.06 5.98 22.45
N ASP A 421 13.02 6.96 23.36
CA ASP A 421 11.95 7.96 23.42
C ASP A 421 11.92 8.82 22.16
N LEU A 422 13.10 9.26 21.66
CA LEU A 422 13.21 9.98 20.41
C LEU A 422 12.76 9.12 19.22
N LEU A 423 13.19 7.87 19.15
CA LEU A 423 12.76 6.95 18.09
C LEU A 423 11.25 6.72 18.13
N CYS A 424 10.64 6.68 19.32
CA CYS A 424 9.19 6.56 19.50
C CYS A 424 8.44 7.82 19.05
N GLU A 425 8.96 9.02 19.28
CA GLU A 425 8.37 10.26 18.78
C GLU A 425 8.38 10.29 17.25
N VAL A 426 9.50 9.95 16.62
CA VAL A 426 9.61 9.90 15.16
C VAL A 426 8.75 8.78 14.57
N LEU A 427 8.69 7.62 15.23
CA LEU A 427 7.81 6.53 14.81
C LEU A 427 6.34 6.94 14.86
N GLN A 428 5.90 7.61 15.94
CA GLN A 428 4.53 8.14 16.03
C GLN A 428 4.22 9.08 14.87
N ALA A 429 5.10 10.04 14.57
CA ALA A 429 4.93 10.97 13.47
C ALA A 429 4.80 10.25 12.11
N LYS A 430 5.67 9.29 11.83
CA LYS A 430 5.61 8.48 10.60
C LYS A 430 4.37 7.60 10.54
N MET A 431 3.92 7.06 11.67
CA MET A 431 2.71 6.24 11.74
C MET A 431 1.44 7.06 11.55
N LEU A 432 1.39 8.33 11.98
CA LEU A 432 0.29 9.22 11.64
C LEU A 432 0.11 9.33 10.13
N SER A 433 1.17 9.57 9.37
CA SER A 433 1.11 9.62 7.91
C SER A 433 0.71 8.26 7.30
N ALA A 434 1.30 7.15 7.77
CA ALA A 434 1.01 5.81 7.26
C ALA A 434 -0.45 5.39 7.50
N LEU A 435 -0.99 5.68 8.67
CA LEU A 435 -2.40 5.46 8.98
C LEU A 435 -3.31 6.36 8.14
N GLY A 436 -2.95 7.63 7.92
CA GLY A 436 -3.68 8.54 7.02
C GLY A 436 -3.83 7.95 5.62
N TYR A 437 -2.73 7.42 5.03
CA TYR A 437 -2.80 6.70 3.75
C TYR A 437 -3.74 5.50 3.81
N SER A 438 -3.78 4.79 4.94
CA SER A 438 -4.66 3.63 5.15
C SER A 438 -6.13 4.00 5.29
N LEU A 439 -6.41 5.27 5.57
CA LEU A 439 -7.75 5.86 5.66
C LEU A 439 -8.17 6.53 4.35
N GLY A 440 -7.34 6.51 3.30
CA GLY A 440 -7.66 7.06 2.00
C GLY A 440 -7.12 8.47 1.72
N LEU A 441 -6.43 9.09 2.70
CA LEU A 441 -5.76 10.36 2.45
C LEU A 441 -4.61 10.18 1.44
N SER A 442 -4.22 11.24 0.79
CA SER A 442 -3.04 11.27 -0.08
C SER A 442 -2.05 12.32 0.43
N ALA A 443 -0.82 12.31 -0.07
CA ALA A 443 0.15 13.34 0.26
C ALA A 443 -0.42 14.75 0.07
N ASN A 444 -0.13 15.64 1.00
CA ASN A 444 -0.49 17.06 0.96
C ASN A 444 0.72 17.92 1.27
N LEU A 445 1.47 18.31 0.23
CA LEU A 445 2.69 19.12 0.36
C LEU A 445 2.42 20.61 0.60
N ALA A 446 1.17 21.04 0.74
CA ALA A 446 0.80 22.40 1.09
C ALA A 446 0.57 22.57 2.60
N GLY A 447 0.59 21.48 3.36
CA GLY A 447 0.32 21.52 4.80
C GLY A 447 1.34 22.32 5.59
N SER A 448 2.63 22.23 5.24
CA SER A 448 3.75 22.94 5.87
C SER A 448 3.70 24.46 5.66
N ALA A 449 3.12 24.91 4.55
CA ALA A 449 3.00 26.34 4.22
C ALA A 449 1.89 27.07 4.98
N ALA A 450 1.13 26.39 5.86
CA ALA A 450 -0.03 26.97 6.52
C ALA A 450 0.31 27.90 7.68
N TYR A 451 1.47 27.74 8.31
CA TYR A 451 1.81 28.40 9.57
C TYR A 451 3.05 29.30 9.44
N SER A 452 3.08 30.40 10.21
CA SER A 452 4.25 31.27 10.27
C SER A 452 5.33 30.73 11.20
N ILE A 453 6.57 31.18 11.02
CA ILE A 453 7.70 30.84 11.92
C ILE A 453 7.37 31.20 13.37
N GLN A 454 6.71 32.34 13.62
CA GLN A 454 6.32 32.75 14.97
C GLN A 454 5.34 31.75 15.59
N GLN A 455 4.36 31.25 14.82
CA GLN A 455 3.42 30.24 15.26
C GLN A 455 4.15 28.90 15.54
N LEU A 456 5.04 28.48 14.65
CA LEU A 456 5.81 27.24 14.78
C LEU A 456 6.81 27.25 15.95
N ARG A 457 7.16 28.43 16.48
CA ARG A 457 7.99 28.61 17.66
C ARG A 457 7.19 28.95 18.94
N SER A 458 5.87 28.92 18.84
CA SER A 458 4.98 29.15 20.00
C SER A 458 4.62 27.81 20.65
N PRO A 459 4.93 27.58 21.95
CA PRO A 459 4.55 26.36 22.67
C PRO A 459 3.04 26.12 22.66
N GLN A 460 2.25 27.17 22.93
CA GLN A 460 0.80 27.04 22.93
C GLN A 460 0.26 26.71 21.55
N PHE A 461 0.72 27.43 20.51
CA PHE A 461 0.23 27.19 19.15
C PHE A 461 0.55 25.78 18.66
N THR A 462 1.80 25.33 18.83
CA THR A 462 2.24 24.02 18.35
C THR A 462 1.61 22.86 19.12
N LYS A 463 1.26 23.09 20.40
CA LYS A 463 0.51 22.11 21.20
C LYS A 463 -0.93 21.94 20.70
N GLU A 464 -1.58 23.04 20.31
CA GLU A 464 -2.99 23.05 19.90
C GLU A 464 -3.18 22.68 18.41
N ASN A 465 -2.27 23.13 17.54
CA ASN A 465 -2.42 23.03 16.08
C ASN A 465 -1.41 22.08 15.41
N GLY A 466 -0.45 21.56 16.18
CA GLY A 466 0.68 20.82 15.61
C GLY A 466 1.65 21.72 14.85
N ILE A 467 2.52 21.13 14.05
CA ILE A 467 3.55 21.84 13.28
C ILE A 467 3.20 21.99 11.79
N THR A 468 2.06 21.47 11.37
CA THR A 468 1.56 21.51 9.99
C THR A 468 0.04 21.39 10.00
N ALA A 469 -0.61 21.89 8.95
CA ALA A 469 -2.06 21.69 8.77
C ALA A 469 -2.42 20.25 8.41
N SER A 470 -1.46 19.45 7.94
CA SER A 470 -1.67 18.04 7.53
C SER A 470 -0.45 17.18 7.84
N VAL A 471 -0.65 16.04 8.52
CA VAL A 471 0.38 15.00 8.72
C VAL A 471 0.69 14.23 7.44
N MET A 472 -0.02 14.52 6.35
CA MET A 472 0.26 13.96 5.02
C MET A 472 1.33 14.76 4.27
N ASP A 473 1.90 15.80 4.89
CA ASP A 473 3.08 16.50 4.44
C ASP A 473 4.35 15.65 4.65
N GLY A 474 5.34 15.83 3.81
CA GLY A 474 6.60 15.09 3.92
C GLY A 474 7.55 15.60 5.01
N GLN A 475 7.28 16.77 5.61
CA GLN A 475 8.12 17.40 6.62
C GLN A 475 7.62 17.07 8.03
N ILE A 476 8.31 16.17 8.71
CA ILE A 476 7.94 15.72 10.06
C ILE A 476 8.66 16.47 11.19
N TYR A 477 9.65 17.29 10.87
CA TYR A 477 10.47 18.01 11.84
C TYR A 477 10.24 19.50 11.82
N ASN A 478 10.06 20.13 12.98
CA ASN A 478 9.96 21.58 13.12
C ASN A 478 11.37 22.22 13.13
N TYR A 479 12.02 22.26 11.96
CA TYR A 479 13.40 22.76 11.85
C TYR A 479 13.53 24.27 11.95
N VAL A 480 12.42 25.03 12.07
CA VAL A 480 12.46 26.46 12.35
C VAL A 480 12.51 26.77 13.85
N ALA A 481 12.37 25.75 14.71
CA ALA A 481 12.61 25.89 16.14
C ALA A 481 14.08 26.26 16.40
N MET A 482 14.31 27.00 17.48
CA MET A 482 15.63 27.47 17.89
C MET A 482 16.03 26.86 19.23
N PRO A 483 17.32 26.86 19.59
CA PRO A 483 17.79 26.45 20.91
C PRO A 483 16.99 27.14 22.03
N GLY A 484 16.50 26.36 22.99
CA GLY A 484 15.62 26.81 24.07
C GLY A 484 14.13 26.78 23.78
N ASP A 485 13.70 26.54 22.53
CA ASP A 485 12.26 26.44 22.20
C ASP A 485 11.67 25.11 22.71
N LYS A 486 12.45 24.01 22.65
CA LYS A 486 12.06 22.70 23.20
C LYS A 486 11.76 22.79 24.70
N GLU A 487 12.64 23.43 25.46
CA GLU A 487 12.54 23.60 26.91
C GLU A 487 11.32 24.46 27.30
N LYS A 488 10.88 25.36 26.40
CA LYS A 488 9.64 26.13 26.54
C LYS A 488 8.39 25.32 26.19
N GLY A 489 8.56 24.12 25.61
CA GLY A 489 7.46 23.24 25.25
C GLY A 489 6.99 23.33 23.79
N VAL A 490 7.80 23.90 22.89
CA VAL A 490 7.52 23.87 21.45
C VAL A 490 7.53 22.42 20.95
N VAL A 491 6.52 22.03 20.19
CA VAL A 491 6.42 20.71 19.57
C VAL A 491 7.39 20.63 18.38
N LEU A 492 8.20 19.58 18.35
CA LEU A 492 9.28 19.41 17.37
C LEU A 492 8.96 18.40 16.26
N THR A 493 7.93 17.54 16.44
CA THR A 493 7.51 16.54 15.46
C THR A 493 5.98 16.45 15.42
N PHE A 494 5.43 15.82 14.40
CA PHE A 494 3.99 15.52 14.39
C PHE A 494 3.60 14.69 15.61
N ASN A 495 2.54 15.06 16.28
CA ASN A 495 1.99 14.31 17.41
C ASN A 495 0.49 14.03 17.31
N HIS A 496 -0.21 14.70 16.40
CA HIS A 496 -1.62 14.48 16.07
C HIS A 496 -1.92 14.96 14.63
N PRO A 497 -3.03 14.50 14.00
CA PRO A 497 -3.51 15.00 12.72
C PRO A 497 -3.79 16.50 12.75
N GLY A 498 -3.57 17.17 11.63
CA GLY A 498 -3.83 18.61 11.50
C GLY A 498 -5.29 18.92 11.15
N VAL A 499 -5.61 20.20 11.13
CA VAL A 499 -6.97 20.69 10.83
C VAL A 499 -7.46 20.28 9.42
N TYR A 500 -6.55 20.18 8.47
CA TYR A 500 -6.87 19.66 7.14
C TYR A 500 -7.24 18.16 7.16
N ASP A 501 -6.50 17.39 7.94
CA ASP A 501 -6.74 15.96 8.07
C ASP A 501 -8.11 15.67 8.70
N ASP A 502 -8.48 16.45 9.74
CA ASP A 502 -9.81 16.40 10.35
C ASP A 502 -10.93 16.69 9.32
N PHE A 503 -10.71 17.68 8.45
CA PHE A 503 -11.63 17.97 7.35
C PHE A 503 -11.74 16.83 6.34
N VAL A 504 -10.62 16.20 5.96
CA VAL A 504 -10.64 15.06 5.03
C VAL A 504 -11.35 13.86 5.63
N ILE A 505 -11.16 13.57 6.92
CA ILE A 505 -11.91 12.51 7.61
C ILE A 505 -13.42 12.80 7.59
N LYS A 506 -13.83 14.02 7.91
CA LYS A 506 -15.23 14.44 7.81
C LYS A 506 -15.76 14.26 6.38
N TYR A 507 -15.03 14.69 5.37
CA TYR A 507 -15.41 14.59 3.96
C TYR A 507 -15.59 13.13 3.52
N LEU A 508 -14.66 12.25 3.90
CA LEU A 508 -14.66 10.86 3.46
C LEU A 508 -15.73 10.01 4.17
N TYR A 509 -15.98 10.26 5.45
CA TYR A 509 -16.65 9.30 6.30
C TYR A 509 -18.01 9.73 6.84
N THR A 510 -18.41 11.02 6.75
CA THR A 510 -19.77 11.40 7.14
C THR A 510 -20.79 10.67 6.25
N PRO A 511 -21.73 9.89 6.82
CA PRO A 511 -22.72 9.14 6.04
C PRO A 511 -23.74 10.06 5.37
N ASP A 512 -24.44 9.56 4.38
CA ASP A 512 -25.63 10.14 3.75
C ASP A 512 -25.51 11.60 3.28
N VAL A 513 -24.30 11.99 2.83
CA VAL A 513 -24.03 13.34 2.34
C VAL A 513 -24.05 13.36 0.81
N SER A 514 -24.85 14.28 0.25
CA SER A 514 -24.93 14.47 -1.21
C SER A 514 -23.65 15.13 -1.79
N ASP A 515 -23.43 14.90 -3.10
CA ASP A 515 -22.30 15.52 -3.81
C ASP A 515 -22.31 17.07 -3.70
N ASP A 516 -23.49 17.69 -3.61
CA ASP A 516 -23.60 19.14 -3.54
C ASP A 516 -23.24 19.68 -2.15
N VAL A 517 -23.63 19.00 -1.09
CA VAL A 517 -23.18 19.32 0.27
C VAL A 517 -21.66 19.19 0.40
N LEU A 518 -21.08 18.13 -0.22
CA LEU A 518 -19.62 17.97 -0.25
C LEU A 518 -18.92 19.13 -0.97
N LYS A 519 -19.48 19.63 -2.06
CA LYS A 519 -18.97 20.81 -2.78
C LYS A 519 -19.05 22.07 -1.93
N GLU A 520 -20.16 22.28 -1.22
CA GLU A 520 -20.31 23.43 -0.31
C GLU A 520 -19.31 23.37 0.86
N TRP A 521 -19.03 22.21 1.41
CA TRP A 521 -17.97 22.08 2.43
C TRP A 521 -16.60 22.52 1.89
N VAL A 522 -16.23 22.11 0.69
CA VAL A 522 -14.98 22.53 0.06
C VAL A 522 -14.98 24.04 -0.20
N LYS A 523 -16.08 24.58 -0.72
CA LYS A 523 -16.25 26.01 -1.01
C LYS A 523 -16.17 26.87 0.27
N GLY A 524 -16.70 26.36 1.38
CA GLY A 524 -16.62 27.03 2.69
C GLY A 524 -15.20 27.24 3.23
N HIS A 525 -14.22 26.48 2.70
CA HIS A 525 -12.81 26.64 3.05
C HIS A 525 -11.96 27.30 1.96
N ALA A 526 -12.62 27.83 0.90
CA ALA A 526 -11.91 28.47 -0.20
C ALA A 526 -11.13 29.72 0.28
N GLY A 527 -9.84 29.78 -0.06
CA GLY A 527 -8.95 30.88 0.34
C GLY A 527 -8.25 30.67 1.70
N ASP A 528 -8.67 29.74 2.52
CA ASP A 528 -7.97 29.42 3.77
C ASP A 528 -6.81 28.45 3.48
N VAL A 529 -5.58 28.93 3.66
CA VAL A 529 -4.35 28.17 3.38
C VAL A 529 -4.25 26.85 4.17
N ARG A 530 -4.89 26.78 5.34
CA ARG A 530 -4.89 25.59 6.19
C ARG A 530 -5.63 24.41 5.54
N TYR A 531 -6.50 24.69 4.56
CA TYR A 531 -7.29 23.70 3.83
C TYR A 531 -6.81 23.49 2.39
N PHE A 532 -5.63 23.99 2.04
CA PHE A 532 -5.05 23.72 0.73
C PHE A 532 -4.55 22.29 0.64
N CYS A 533 -4.76 21.70 -0.53
CA CYS A 533 -4.20 20.43 -0.91
C CYS A 533 -3.26 20.60 -2.09
N GLY A 534 -2.00 20.31 -1.87
CA GLY A 534 -1.00 20.38 -2.91
C GLY A 534 -0.28 19.05 -3.10
N LYS A 535 -0.20 18.62 -4.36
CA LYS A 535 0.61 17.48 -4.80
C LYS A 535 1.66 18.01 -5.76
N ARG A 536 2.90 17.54 -5.62
CA ARG A 536 3.94 17.82 -6.59
C ARG A 536 4.29 16.56 -7.35
N SER A 537 3.98 16.53 -8.64
CA SER A 537 4.75 15.73 -9.59
C SER A 537 5.72 16.66 -10.34
N LEU A 538 6.82 16.13 -10.87
CA LEU A 538 7.74 16.93 -11.70
C LEU A 538 7.03 17.59 -12.91
N LYS A 539 5.85 17.09 -13.29
CA LYS A 539 5.01 17.61 -14.37
C LYS A 539 3.97 18.64 -13.92
N GLU A 540 3.67 18.71 -12.63
CA GLU A 540 2.53 19.46 -12.06
C GLU A 540 2.96 20.46 -10.96
N ALA A 541 4.23 20.81 -10.89
CA ALA A 541 4.80 21.70 -9.89
C ALA A 541 4.47 23.18 -10.17
N LEU A 542 3.18 23.52 -10.26
CA LEU A 542 2.71 24.87 -10.57
C LEU A 542 2.60 25.76 -9.32
N ASP A 543 2.32 25.18 -8.16
CA ASP A 543 2.17 25.92 -6.92
C ASP A 543 3.49 25.91 -6.11
N PRO A 544 4.13 27.06 -5.91
CA PRO A 544 5.39 27.15 -5.15
C PRO A 544 5.26 26.78 -3.67
N ARG A 545 4.04 26.73 -3.13
CA ARG A 545 3.77 26.30 -1.74
C ARG A 545 3.79 24.78 -1.57
N CYS A 546 3.81 24.02 -2.68
CA CYS A 546 3.81 22.56 -2.64
C CYS A 546 5.23 22.03 -2.82
N GLN A 547 6.08 22.25 -1.84
CA GLN A 547 7.46 21.76 -1.84
C GLN A 547 7.61 20.56 -0.90
N LYS A 548 8.61 19.72 -1.18
CA LYS A 548 9.01 18.67 -0.24
C LYS A 548 10.00 19.23 0.76
N PHE A 549 9.80 18.91 2.04
CA PHE A 549 10.72 19.25 3.12
C PHE A 549 10.86 20.76 3.41
N ASP A 550 9.95 21.58 2.92
CA ASP A 550 9.83 22.98 3.32
C ASP A 550 9.02 23.12 4.63
N MET A 551 9.01 24.29 5.18
CA MET A 551 8.25 24.64 6.38
C MET A 551 7.96 26.13 6.40
N SER A 552 6.83 26.52 7.01
CA SER A 552 6.36 27.89 7.15
C SER A 552 5.77 28.48 5.86
N ASN A 553 4.95 29.50 6.06
CA ASN A 553 4.42 30.33 4.98
C ASN A 553 5.49 31.26 4.34
N ASP A 554 6.68 31.30 4.94
CA ASP A 554 7.87 31.95 4.40
C ASP A 554 9.03 30.95 4.31
N PRO A 555 9.13 30.20 3.20
CA PRO A 555 10.16 29.17 3.03
C PRO A 555 11.59 29.76 2.97
N PHE A 556 11.77 31.01 2.57
CA PHE A 556 13.09 31.66 2.59
C PHE A 556 13.57 31.92 4.01
N GLN A 557 12.71 32.48 4.86
CA GLN A 557 13.00 32.66 6.26
C GLN A 557 13.21 31.33 6.98
N ALA A 558 12.39 30.33 6.66
CA ALA A 558 12.56 28.97 7.19
C ALA A 558 13.91 28.36 6.79
N LEU A 559 14.36 28.55 5.55
CA LEU A 559 15.68 28.09 5.09
C LEU A 559 16.82 28.77 5.85
N LEU A 560 16.68 30.05 6.20
CA LEU A 560 17.67 30.78 7.01
C LEU A 560 17.73 30.27 8.47
N CYS A 561 16.65 29.66 8.97
CA CYS A 561 16.66 28.97 10.25
C CYS A 561 17.38 27.63 10.18
N PHE A 562 17.52 27.06 8.98
CA PHE A 562 18.22 25.80 8.77
C PHE A 562 19.74 26.06 8.82
N ARG A 563 20.35 25.69 9.91
CA ARG A 563 21.80 25.82 10.09
C ARG A 563 22.47 24.51 9.70
N TRP A 564 23.42 24.60 8.76
CA TRP A 564 24.28 23.46 8.42
C TRP A 564 25.24 23.25 9.59
N ILE A 565 25.16 22.08 10.23
CA ILE A 565 26.12 21.62 11.25
C ILE A 565 27.32 21.03 10.55
#